data_d11d37d7601966287d91bea88ec4b58e
#
_entry.id   d11d37d7601966287d91bea88ec4b58e
#
_cell.length_a   1.000
_cell.length_b   1.000
_cell.length_c   1.000
_cell.angle_alpha   90.00
_cell.angle_beta   90.00
_cell.angle_gamma   90.00
#
_symmetry.space_group_name_H-M   'P 1'
#
loop_
_entity.id
_entity.type
_entity.pdbx_description
1 polymer ?
#
loop_
_entity_poly.entity_id
_entity_poly.type
_entity_poly.pdbx_seq_one_letter_code
_entity_poly.pdbx_strand_id
1 'polypeptide(L)'
;MNLNNFIQQFIILAPPFLFALTFHELAHGYVAWTLGDPTAKNQGRLTLNPLKHLDPLGVIAFIIMKIGWAKPVPVNPRYFKDPRKGMLLVALAGPAANVLLAVASAVLVKLLLVMVHILPMYILSPVANMLVASVWINIMLAVFNCLPIPPLDGSKVLMGVLPPETARVYERLEPFGFILLLVLFYTGIIPRIIMPIIGLAQSMLLG
;
A
#
# COMPACT_ATOMS: atom_id res chain seq x y z
N MET A 1 25.57 -7.38 8.87
CA MET A 1 24.78 -6.22 9.35
C MET A 1 24.80 -6.28 10.87
N ASN A 2 25.33 -5.25 11.56
CA ASN A 2 25.37 -5.26 13.03
C ASN A 2 23.94 -5.20 13.60
N LEU A 3 23.69 -5.93 14.69
CA LEU A 3 22.37 -5.98 15.36
C LEU A 3 21.80 -4.59 15.64
N ASN A 4 22.65 -3.64 16.05
CA ASN A 4 22.25 -2.26 16.32
C ASN A 4 21.70 -1.55 15.06
N ASN A 5 22.33 -1.73 13.90
CA ASN A 5 21.86 -1.15 12.65
C ASN A 5 20.50 -1.77 12.21
N PHE A 6 20.33 -3.07 12.43
CA PHE A 6 19.06 -3.74 12.15
C PHE A 6 17.93 -3.20 13.03
N ILE A 7 18.17 -3.08 14.34
CA ILE A 7 17.19 -2.55 15.30
C ILE A 7 16.82 -1.11 14.93
N GLN A 8 17.81 -0.25 14.63
CA GLN A 8 17.55 1.15 14.22
C GLN A 8 16.72 1.23 12.95
N GLN A 9 17.05 0.47 11.92
CA GLN A 9 16.28 0.43 10.68
C GLN A 9 14.85 -0.07 10.93
N PHE A 10 14.68 -1.10 11.75
CA PHE A 10 13.37 -1.62 12.08
C PHE A 10 12.50 -0.57 12.81
N ILE A 11 13.06 0.14 13.79
CA ILE A 11 12.36 1.21 14.53
C ILE A 11 11.93 2.35 13.60
N ILE A 12 12.77 2.69 12.59
CA ILE A 12 12.46 3.77 11.65
C ILE A 12 11.44 3.33 10.61
N LEU A 13 11.50 2.10 10.11
CA LEU A 13 10.67 1.65 8.97
C LEU A 13 9.35 1.04 9.39
N ALA A 14 9.28 0.34 10.54
CA ALA A 14 8.07 -0.39 10.93
C ALA A 14 6.86 0.52 11.20
N PRO A 15 6.97 1.65 11.94
CA PRO A 15 5.81 2.52 12.15
C PRO A 15 5.23 3.08 10.85
N PRO A 16 6.00 3.71 9.93
CA PRO A 16 5.43 4.22 8.68
C PRO A 16 4.90 3.12 7.77
N PHE A 17 5.51 1.92 7.77
CA PHE A 17 5.01 0.78 7.00
C PHE A 17 3.65 0.30 7.51
N LEU A 18 3.52 0.09 8.83
CA LEU A 18 2.26 -0.33 9.45
C LEU A 18 1.16 0.71 9.24
N PHE A 19 1.51 1.98 9.30
CA PHE A 19 0.59 3.08 9.09
C PHE A 19 0.11 3.12 7.62
N ALA A 20 1.04 3.04 6.67
CA ALA A 20 0.74 3.01 5.24
C ALA A 20 -0.19 1.84 4.86
N LEU A 21 0.12 0.64 5.37
CA LEU A 21 -0.67 -0.56 5.15
C LEU A 21 -2.09 -0.43 5.75
N THR A 22 -2.16 0.08 6.99
CA THR A 22 -3.43 0.25 7.70
C THR A 22 -4.36 1.21 6.97
N PHE A 23 -3.84 2.34 6.51
CA PHE A 23 -4.63 3.32 5.76
C PHE A 23 -5.05 2.80 4.39
N HIS A 24 -4.19 2.05 3.72
CA HIS A 24 -4.50 1.39 2.47
C HIS A 24 -5.72 0.46 2.60
N GLU A 25 -5.65 -0.48 3.54
CA GLU A 25 -6.73 -1.43 3.81
C GLU A 25 -8.01 -0.75 4.32
N LEU A 26 -7.84 0.24 5.22
CA LEU A 26 -8.97 1.03 5.72
C LEU A 26 -9.68 1.77 4.59
N ALA A 27 -8.94 2.32 3.63
CA ALA A 27 -9.51 3.05 2.49
C ALA A 27 -10.38 2.14 1.61
N HIS A 28 -9.91 0.91 1.31
CA HIS A 28 -10.74 -0.08 0.61
C HIS A 28 -12.04 -0.36 1.33
N GLY A 29 -11.96 -0.67 2.62
CA GLY A 29 -13.15 -0.97 3.43
C GLY A 29 -14.08 0.22 3.60
N TYR A 30 -13.54 1.43 3.73
CA TYR A 30 -14.32 2.66 3.88
C TYR A 30 -15.09 2.99 2.60
N VAL A 31 -14.43 2.93 1.43
CA VAL A 31 -15.09 3.15 0.14
C VAL A 31 -16.15 2.08 -0.12
N ALA A 32 -15.84 0.79 0.16
CA ALA A 32 -16.84 -0.27 0.06
C ALA A 32 -18.07 0.03 0.92
N TRP A 33 -17.87 0.46 2.16
CA TRP A 33 -18.96 0.82 3.07
C TRP A 33 -19.79 2.02 2.56
N THR A 34 -19.16 3.06 2.04
CA THR A 34 -19.87 4.21 1.46
C THR A 34 -20.68 3.86 0.22
N LEU A 35 -20.26 2.81 -0.50
CA LEU A 35 -20.98 2.27 -1.66
C LEU A 35 -22.08 1.25 -1.28
N GLY A 36 -22.29 1.02 0.02
CA GLY A 36 -23.37 0.19 0.54
C GLY A 36 -22.96 -1.20 1.05
N ASP A 37 -21.67 -1.56 1.01
CA ASP A 37 -21.19 -2.83 1.54
C ASP A 37 -20.81 -2.73 3.03
N PRO A 38 -21.61 -3.32 3.97
CA PRO A 38 -21.32 -3.27 5.39
C PRO A 38 -20.31 -4.34 5.84
N THR A 39 -19.80 -5.19 4.95
CA THR A 39 -19.03 -6.39 5.29
C THR A 39 -17.81 -6.07 6.14
N ALA A 40 -16.98 -5.14 5.69
CA ALA A 40 -15.78 -4.70 6.40
C ALA A 40 -16.10 -4.10 7.77
N LYS A 41 -17.15 -3.27 7.84
CA LYS A 41 -17.63 -2.65 9.08
C LYS A 41 -18.09 -3.70 10.09
N ASN A 42 -18.92 -4.62 9.67
CA ASN A 42 -19.49 -5.67 10.53
C ASN A 42 -18.41 -6.63 11.08
N GLN A 43 -17.29 -6.78 10.36
CA GLN A 43 -16.13 -7.56 10.82
C GLN A 43 -15.12 -6.75 11.64
N GLY A 44 -15.42 -5.48 11.99
CA GLY A 44 -14.54 -4.62 12.76
C GLY A 44 -13.23 -4.29 12.04
N ARG A 45 -13.26 -4.27 10.66
CA ARG A 45 -12.09 -3.99 9.82
C ARG A 45 -11.94 -2.51 9.48
N LEU A 46 -12.94 -1.67 9.74
CA LEU A 46 -12.84 -0.20 9.62
C LEU A 46 -12.18 0.38 10.87
N THR A 47 -10.89 0.16 11.02
CA THR A 47 -10.11 0.55 12.21
C THR A 47 -8.70 0.96 11.83
N LEU A 48 -8.11 1.88 12.62
CA LEU A 48 -6.70 2.26 12.53
C LEU A 48 -5.76 1.33 13.31
N ASN A 49 -6.28 0.25 13.92
CA ASN A 49 -5.45 -0.73 14.61
C ASN A 49 -4.71 -1.62 13.59
N PRO A 50 -3.38 -1.50 13.44
CA PRO A 50 -2.61 -2.23 12.43
C PRO A 50 -2.69 -3.75 12.63
N LEU A 51 -2.86 -4.24 13.85
CA LEU A 51 -2.94 -5.67 14.13
C LEU A 51 -4.16 -6.34 13.47
N LYS A 52 -5.21 -5.57 13.17
CA LYS A 52 -6.37 -6.08 12.45
C LYS A 52 -6.10 -6.27 10.94
N HIS A 53 -5.07 -5.64 10.41
CA HIS A 53 -4.69 -5.67 9.00
C HIS A 53 -3.48 -6.57 8.72
N LEU A 54 -2.83 -7.11 9.76
CA LEU A 54 -1.74 -8.07 9.60
C LEU A 54 -2.26 -9.48 9.39
N ASP A 55 -1.67 -10.18 8.42
CA ASP A 55 -1.83 -11.62 8.22
C ASP A 55 -0.69 -12.35 8.91
N PRO A 56 -0.95 -13.27 9.85
CA PRO A 56 0.11 -14.01 10.52
C PRO A 56 1.04 -14.77 9.57
N LEU A 57 0.50 -15.38 8.50
CA LEU A 57 1.28 -16.09 7.49
C LEU A 57 2.08 -15.10 6.65
N GLY A 58 1.49 -13.96 6.29
CA GLY A 58 2.18 -12.87 5.58
C GLY A 58 3.34 -12.31 6.38
N VAL A 59 3.21 -12.16 7.70
CA VAL A 59 4.29 -11.73 8.60
C VAL A 59 5.41 -12.79 8.67
N ILE A 60 5.08 -14.07 8.80
CA ILE A 60 6.07 -15.17 8.80
C ILE A 60 6.80 -15.21 7.46
N ALA A 61 6.07 -15.13 6.35
CA ALA A 61 6.67 -15.10 5.01
C ALA A 61 7.62 -13.90 4.86
N PHE A 62 7.26 -12.73 5.38
CA PHE A 62 8.12 -11.56 5.38
C PHE A 62 9.44 -11.76 6.14
N ILE A 63 9.39 -12.42 7.29
CA ILE A 63 10.59 -12.72 8.09
C ILE A 63 11.53 -13.67 7.32
N ILE A 64 10.99 -14.71 6.69
CA ILE A 64 11.77 -15.77 6.03
C ILE A 64 12.20 -15.36 4.63
N MET A 65 11.26 -14.87 3.81
CA MET A 65 11.44 -14.66 2.36
C MET A 65 11.62 -13.19 1.99
N LYS A 66 11.46 -12.25 2.96
CA LYS A 66 11.41 -10.79 2.73
C LYS A 66 10.26 -10.35 1.81
N ILE A 67 9.28 -11.23 1.63
CA ILE A 67 8.03 -10.98 0.90
C ILE A 67 6.90 -11.32 1.83
N GLY A 68 5.97 -10.39 2.02
CA GLY A 68 4.82 -10.58 2.89
C GLY A 68 3.58 -9.90 2.31
N TRP A 69 2.44 -10.20 2.90
CA TRP A 69 1.16 -9.60 2.51
C TRP A 69 0.33 -9.22 3.73
N ALA A 70 -0.56 -8.26 3.51
CA ALA A 70 -1.57 -7.88 4.49
C ALA A 70 -2.75 -8.85 4.48
N LYS A 71 -3.51 -8.85 5.54
CA LYS A 71 -4.83 -9.49 5.58
C LYS A 71 -5.82 -8.59 4.83
N PRO A 72 -6.32 -8.97 3.64
CA PRO A 72 -7.20 -8.10 2.85
C PRO A 72 -8.49 -7.76 3.59
N VAL A 73 -8.99 -6.54 3.38
CA VAL A 73 -10.32 -6.16 3.87
C VAL A 73 -11.38 -6.87 3.03
N PRO A 74 -12.36 -7.55 3.64
CA PRO A 74 -13.40 -8.24 2.90
C PRO A 74 -14.35 -7.25 2.24
N VAL A 75 -14.59 -7.46 0.95
CA VAL A 75 -15.51 -6.66 0.12
C VAL A 75 -16.47 -7.60 -0.58
N ASN A 76 -17.76 -7.30 -0.52
CA ASN A 76 -18.79 -8.07 -1.21
C ASN A 76 -19.46 -7.22 -2.31
N PRO A 77 -19.10 -7.45 -3.58
CA PRO A 77 -19.60 -6.66 -4.70
C PRO A 77 -21.12 -6.67 -4.90
N ARG A 78 -21.82 -7.67 -4.29
CA ARG A 78 -23.28 -7.82 -4.39
C ARG A 78 -24.05 -6.68 -3.74
N TYR A 79 -23.42 -5.93 -2.84
CA TYR A 79 -24.04 -4.75 -2.21
C TYR A 79 -23.96 -3.50 -3.08
N PHE A 80 -23.13 -3.49 -4.12
CA PHE A 80 -22.97 -2.31 -4.98
C PHE A 80 -24.08 -2.21 -6.00
N LYS A 81 -24.55 -0.99 -6.27
CA LYS A 81 -25.53 -0.72 -7.34
C LYS A 81 -24.98 -1.15 -8.71
N ASP A 82 -23.69 -0.92 -8.95
CA ASP A 82 -22.93 -1.39 -10.10
C ASP A 82 -21.67 -2.11 -9.54
N PRO A 83 -21.69 -3.46 -9.49
CA PRO A 83 -20.58 -4.23 -8.93
C PRO A 83 -19.23 -3.91 -9.56
N ARG A 84 -19.22 -3.65 -10.85
CA ARG A 84 -18.01 -3.41 -11.62
C ARG A 84 -17.40 -2.05 -11.29
N LYS A 85 -18.20 -0.99 -11.33
CA LYS A 85 -17.77 0.37 -10.94
C LYS A 85 -17.44 0.43 -9.46
N GLY A 86 -18.22 -0.25 -8.61
CA GLY A 86 -17.95 -0.34 -7.19
C GLY A 86 -16.59 -0.95 -6.89
N MET A 87 -16.27 -2.10 -7.49
CA MET A 87 -14.98 -2.75 -7.33
C MET A 87 -13.81 -1.91 -7.85
N LEU A 88 -14.00 -1.19 -8.97
CA LEU A 88 -13.00 -0.26 -9.49
C LEU A 88 -12.69 0.85 -8.48
N LEU A 89 -13.73 1.49 -7.93
CA LEU A 89 -13.57 2.57 -6.96
C LEU A 89 -12.91 2.07 -5.65
N VAL A 90 -13.33 0.89 -5.18
CA VAL A 90 -12.70 0.25 -4.03
C VAL A 90 -11.23 -0.02 -4.30
N ALA A 91 -10.88 -0.59 -5.45
CA ALA A 91 -9.50 -0.91 -5.80
C ALA A 91 -8.61 0.34 -5.91
N LEU A 92 -9.14 1.45 -6.40
CA LEU A 92 -8.39 2.73 -6.46
C LEU A 92 -8.18 3.36 -5.08
N ALA A 93 -9.03 3.05 -4.09
CA ALA A 93 -9.02 3.72 -2.78
C ALA A 93 -7.72 3.48 -2.00
N GLY A 94 -7.18 2.26 -2.00
CA GLY A 94 -5.93 1.92 -1.33
C GLY A 94 -4.74 2.70 -1.87
N PRO A 95 -4.41 2.58 -3.17
CA PRO A 95 -3.36 3.36 -3.81
C PRO A 95 -3.53 4.87 -3.64
N ALA A 96 -4.76 5.40 -3.76
CA ALA A 96 -5.04 6.81 -3.55
C ALA A 96 -4.74 7.25 -2.10
N ALA A 97 -5.10 6.46 -1.10
CA ALA A 97 -4.77 6.74 0.29
C ALA A 97 -3.24 6.79 0.51
N ASN A 98 -2.49 5.88 -0.10
CA ASN A 98 -1.04 5.91 -0.03
C ASN A 98 -0.44 7.16 -0.71
N VAL A 99 -0.95 7.58 -1.87
CA VAL A 99 -0.50 8.84 -2.50
C VAL A 99 -0.76 10.03 -1.57
N LEU A 100 -1.94 10.12 -0.97
CA LEU A 100 -2.26 11.19 -0.02
C LEU A 100 -1.34 11.18 1.21
N LEU A 101 -1.02 9.99 1.75
CA LEU A 101 -0.08 9.85 2.86
C LEU A 101 1.36 10.24 2.46
N ALA A 102 1.80 9.90 1.25
CA ALA A 102 3.09 10.31 0.74
C ALA A 102 3.20 11.85 0.67
N VAL A 103 2.18 12.50 0.11
CA VAL A 103 2.11 13.98 0.04
C VAL A 103 2.09 14.58 1.43
N ALA A 104 1.24 14.08 2.34
CA ALA A 104 1.17 14.56 3.73
C ALA A 104 2.51 14.41 4.45
N SER A 105 3.18 13.26 4.29
CA SER A 105 4.50 13.02 4.88
C SER A 105 5.57 13.97 4.31
N ALA A 106 5.54 14.24 2.99
CA ALA A 106 6.47 15.19 2.37
C ALA A 106 6.26 16.63 2.87
N VAL A 107 5.00 17.05 3.05
CA VAL A 107 4.68 18.34 3.65
C VAL A 107 5.22 18.41 5.08
N LEU A 108 5.02 17.35 5.87
CA LEU A 108 5.54 17.29 7.24
C LEU A 108 7.07 17.32 7.28
N VAL A 109 7.80 16.70 6.33
CA VAL A 109 9.26 16.83 6.21
C VAL A 109 9.64 18.29 6.03
N LYS A 110 9.00 19.00 5.09
CA LYS A 110 9.30 20.41 4.81
C LYS A 110 8.99 21.31 6.03
N LEU A 111 7.89 21.06 6.73
CA LEU A 111 7.57 21.77 7.98
C LEU A 111 8.60 21.48 9.08
N LEU A 112 9.07 20.24 9.18
CA LEU A 112 10.07 19.84 10.17
C LEU A 112 11.42 20.56 9.94
N LEU A 113 11.80 20.80 8.68
CA LEU A 113 13.00 21.55 8.33
C LEU A 113 12.97 23.01 8.83
N VAL A 114 11.80 23.62 8.90
CA VAL A 114 11.64 24.97 9.47
C VAL A 114 11.90 24.95 10.99
N MET A 115 11.66 23.81 11.64
CA MET A 115 11.82 23.66 13.09
C MET A 115 13.24 23.27 13.53
N VAL A 116 14.19 23.21 12.59
CA VAL A 116 15.58 22.74 12.83
C VAL A 116 16.31 23.56 13.91
N HIS A 117 15.95 24.83 14.07
CA HIS A 117 16.54 25.73 15.07
C HIS A 117 15.83 25.69 16.43
N ILE A 118 14.68 24.98 16.52
CA ILE A 118 13.82 24.96 17.72
C ILE A 118 13.91 23.61 18.42
N LEU A 119 13.99 22.52 17.65
CA LEU A 119 13.97 21.15 18.17
C LEU A 119 15.38 20.55 18.25
N PRO A 120 15.69 19.80 19.33
CA PRO A 120 16.96 19.10 19.45
C PRO A 120 17.12 18.03 18.35
N MET A 121 18.33 17.90 17.83
CA MET A 121 18.65 17.01 16.69
C MET A 121 18.37 15.53 16.97
N TYR A 122 18.46 15.09 18.23
CA TYR A 122 18.15 13.71 18.62
C TYR A 122 16.66 13.36 18.50
N ILE A 123 15.76 14.35 18.49
CA ILE A 123 14.33 14.16 18.20
C ILE A 123 14.07 14.37 16.72
N LEU A 124 14.64 15.41 16.14
CA LEU A 124 14.40 15.83 14.76
C LEU A 124 14.82 14.75 13.76
N SER A 125 16.01 14.19 13.92
CA SER A 125 16.58 13.24 12.98
C SER A 125 15.78 11.92 12.85
N PRO A 126 15.39 11.22 13.94
CA PRO A 126 14.55 10.03 13.82
C PRO A 126 13.18 10.31 13.18
N VAL A 127 12.53 11.43 13.56
CA VAL A 127 11.23 11.79 13.00
C VAL A 127 11.34 12.12 11.52
N ALA A 128 12.36 12.89 11.10
CA ALA A 128 12.62 13.19 9.70
C ALA A 128 12.84 11.89 8.89
N ASN A 129 13.66 10.99 9.41
CA ASN A 129 13.92 9.70 8.76
C ASN A 129 12.64 8.85 8.62
N MET A 130 11.78 8.82 9.64
CA MET A 130 10.49 8.13 9.57
C MET A 130 9.57 8.75 8.53
N LEU A 131 9.52 10.09 8.43
CA LEU A 131 8.68 10.79 7.44
C LEU A 131 9.20 10.58 6.02
N VAL A 132 10.52 10.66 5.79
CA VAL A 132 11.14 10.35 4.50
C VAL A 132 10.89 8.89 4.11
N ALA A 133 11.04 7.96 5.05
CA ALA A 133 10.69 6.56 4.84
C ALA A 133 9.20 6.39 4.51
N SER A 134 8.31 7.15 5.18
CA SER A 134 6.87 7.15 4.89
C SER A 134 6.58 7.58 3.46
N VAL A 135 7.24 8.66 2.96
CA VAL A 135 7.10 9.07 1.55
C VAL A 135 7.45 7.91 0.62
N TRP A 136 8.62 7.31 0.81
CA TRP A 136 9.09 6.22 -0.05
C TRP A 136 8.16 4.99 0.00
N ILE A 137 7.79 4.55 1.22
CA ILE A 137 6.91 3.39 1.44
C ILE A 137 5.55 3.59 0.78
N ASN A 138 4.95 4.76 0.97
CA ASN A 138 3.62 5.05 0.43
C ASN A 138 3.63 5.15 -1.10
N ILE A 139 4.63 5.79 -1.70
CA ILE A 139 4.80 5.79 -3.16
C ILE A 139 4.99 4.38 -3.68
N MET A 140 5.86 3.59 -3.04
CA MET A 140 6.11 2.20 -3.41
C MET A 140 4.82 1.37 -3.38
N LEU A 141 4.04 1.45 -2.30
CA LEU A 141 2.77 0.73 -2.16
C LEU A 141 1.75 1.17 -3.21
N ALA A 142 1.64 2.47 -3.48
CA ALA A 142 0.72 2.99 -4.49
C ALA A 142 1.09 2.49 -5.89
N VAL A 143 2.35 2.64 -6.30
CA VAL A 143 2.83 2.23 -7.64
C VAL A 143 2.76 0.71 -7.80
N PHE A 144 3.19 -0.05 -6.79
CA PHE A 144 3.15 -1.50 -6.81
C PHE A 144 1.72 -2.02 -6.94
N ASN A 145 0.78 -1.50 -6.13
CA ASN A 145 -0.62 -1.92 -6.19
C ASN A 145 -1.35 -1.43 -7.44
N CYS A 146 -0.85 -0.43 -8.15
CA CYS A 146 -1.39 -0.02 -9.46
C CYS A 146 -0.96 -0.94 -10.62
N LEU A 147 -0.03 -1.88 -10.41
CA LEU A 147 0.33 -2.83 -11.46
C LEU A 147 -0.88 -3.70 -11.83
N PRO A 148 -1.14 -3.90 -13.14
CA PRO A 148 -2.26 -4.73 -13.60
C PRO A 148 -1.92 -6.22 -13.51
N ILE A 149 -1.59 -6.71 -12.31
CA ILE A 149 -1.18 -8.10 -12.07
C ILE A 149 -1.95 -8.62 -10.85
N PRO A 150 -2.76 -9.69 -10.96
CA PRO A 150 -3.37 -10.29 -9.78
C PRO A 150 -2.32 -10.77 -8.77
N PRO A 151 -2.56 -10.66 -7.47
CA PRO A 151 -3.78 -10.21 -6.79
C PRO A 151 -3.82 -8.70 -6.47
N LEU A 152 -2.99 -7.86 -7.11
CA LEU A 152 -2.86 -6.43 -6.83
C LEU A 152 -4.13 -5.65 -7.25
N ASP A 153 -4.33 -4.48 -6.64
CA ASP A 153 -5.51 -3.63 -6.91
C ASP A 153 -5.62 -3.19 -8.36
N GLY A 154 -4.48 -2.90 -9.01
CA GLY A 154 -4.45 -2.55 -10.43
C GLY A 154 -5.08 -3.59 -11.34
N SER A 155 -5.10 -4.86 -10.94
CA SER A 155 -5.81 -5.91 -11.68
C SER A 155 -7.32 -5.72 -11.64
N LYS A 156 -7.87 -5.33 -10.48
CA LYS A 156 -9.30 -5.04 -10.31
C LYS A 156 -9.68 -3.74 -11.02
N VAL A 157 -8.80 -2.74 -11.02
CA VAL A 157 -8.97 -1.52 -11.81
C VAL A 157 -9.02 -1.86 -13.29
N LEU A 158 -8.09 -2.67 -13.80
CA LEU A 158 -8.08 -3.09 -15.19
C LEU A 158 -9.36 -3.86 -15.56
N MET A 159 -9.79 -4.82 -14.74
CA MET A 159 -11.07 -5.55 -14.95
C MET A 159 -12.27 -4.61 -14.94
N GLY A 160 -12.22 -3.55 -14.15
CA GLY A 160 -13.24 -2.50 -14.13
C GLY A 160 -13.36 -1.71 -15.44
N VAL A 161 -12.30 -1.57 -16.21
CA VAL A 161 -12.25 -0.79 -17.47
C VAL A 161 -12.43 -1.66 -18.72
N LEU A 162 -11.94 -2.90 -18.72
CA LEU A 162 -11.97 -3.83 -19.86
C LEU A 162 -13.42 -4.19 -20.27
N PRO A 163 -13.69 -4.50 -21.54
CA PRO A 163 -14.95 -5.11 -21.96
C PRO A 163 -15.26 -6.40 -21.16
N PRO A 164 -16.53 -6.72 -20.87
CA PRO A 164 -16.90 -7.85 -20.01
C PRO A 164 -16.32 -9.20 -20.42
N GLU A 165 -16.17 -9.43 -21.72
CA GLU A 165 -15.61 -10.67 -22.26
C GLU A 165 -14.13 -10.79 -21.96
N THR A 166 -13.37 -9.70 -22.19
CA THR A 166 -11.93 -9.64 -21.91
C THR A 166 -11.67 -9.70 -20.40
N ALA A 167 -12.49 -9.04 -19.60
CA ALA A 167 -12.39 -9.09 -18.14
C ALA A 167 -12.54 -10.51 -17.60
N ARG A 168 -13.49 -11.32 -18.14
CA ARG A 168 -13.65 -12.72 -17.76
C ARG A 168 -12.44 -13.61 -18.12
N VAL A 169 -11.79 -13.32 -19.24
CA VAL A 169 -10.55 -14.04 -19.62
C VAL A 169 -9.42 -13.68 -18.66
N TYR A 170 -9.32 -12.39 -18.32
CA TYR A 170 -8.30 -11.91 -17.41
C TYR A 170 -8.51 -12.45 -15.96
N GLU A 171 -9.74 -12.56 -15.50
CA GLU A 171 -10.09 -13.14 -14.19
C GLU A 171 -9.57 -14.59 -14.03
N ARG A 172 -9.48 -15.36 -15.12
CA ARG A 172 -8.92 -16.71 -15.10
C ARG A 172 -7.42 -16.76 -14.76
N LEU A 173 -6.72 -15.62 -14.84
CA LEU A 173 -5.31 -15.52 -14.44
C LEU A 173 -5.16 -15.32 -12.92
N GLU A 174 -6.24 -14.97 -12.21
CA GLU A 174 -6.18 -14.66 -10.77
C GLU A 174 -5.54 -15.79 -9.93
N PRO A 175 -5.86 -17.08 -10.12
CA PRO A 175 -5.23 -18.18 -9.38
C PRO A 175 -3.71 -18.28 -9.57
N PHE A 176 -3.20 -17.81 -10.72
CA PHE A 176 -1.79 -17.84 -11.07
C PHE A 176 -1.07 -16.52 -10.79
N GLY A 177 -1.82 -15.49 -10.42
CA GLY A 177 -1.33 -14.12 -10.27
C GLY A 177 -0.18 -13.99 -9.27
N PHE A 178 -0.27 -14.68 -8.13
CA PHE A 178 0.79 -14.66 -7.14
C PHE A 178 2.11 -15.27 -7.65
N ILE A 179 2.03 -16.38 -8.38
CA ILE A 179 3.20 -17.03 -8.99
C ILE A 179 3.81 -16.11 -10.06
N LEU A 180 2.95 -15.53 -10.91
CA LEU A 180 3.38 -14.56 -11.93
C LEU A 180 4.10 -13.37 -11.29
N LEU A 181 3.55 -12.83 -10.22
CA LEU A 181 4.13 -11.71 -9.48
C LEU A 181 5.51 -12.07 -8.92
N LEU A 182 5.68 -13.25 -8.32
CA LEU A 182 6.97 -13.74 -7.85
C LEU A 182 7.99 -13.85 -8.98
N VAL A 183 7.62 -14.48 -10.10
CA VAL A 183 8.49 -14.64 -11.27
C VAL A 183 8.94 -13.26 -11.79
N LEU A 184 8.01 -12.33 -11.97
CA LEU A 184 8.30 -10.97 -12.45
C LEU A 184 9.16 -10.16 -11.46
N PHE A 185 9.01 -10.42 -10.17
CA PHE A 185 9.84 -9.79 -9.14
C PHE A 185 11.28 -10.34 -9.19
N TYR A 186 11.46 -11.67 -9.19
CA TYR A 186 12.79 -12.30 -9.20
C TYR A 186 13.54 -12.12 -10.52
N THR A 187 12.83 -11.99 -11.64
CA THR A 187 13.44 -11.64 -12.94
C THR A 187 13.87 -10.16 -13.02
N GLY A 188 13.49 -9.37 -12.03
CA GLY A 188 13.83 -7.95 -11.98
C GLY A 188 12.96 -7.06 -12.89
N ILE A 189 11.92 -7.60 -13.53
CA ILE A 189 11.03 -6.83 -14.41
C ILE A 189 10.25 -5.80 -13.60
N ILE A 190 9.61 -6.22 -12.48
CA ILE A 190 8.87 -5.31 -11.61
C ILE A 190 9.77 -4.18 -11.07
N PRO A 191 10.93 -4.44 -10.44
CA PRO A 191 11.82 -3.39 -10.01
C PRO A 191 12.22 -2.41 -11.12
N ARG A 192 12.50 -2.88 -12.34
CA ARG A 192 12.85 -2.02 -13.48
C ARG A 192 11.72 -1.08 -13.89
N ILE A 193 10.48 -1.47 -13.71
CA ILE A 193 9.30 -0.64 -14.04
C ILE A 193 9.02 0.36 -12.91
N ILE A 194 9.02 -0.10 -11.66
CA ILE A 194 8.55 0.71 -10.54
C ILE A 194 9.61 1.68 -10.00
N MET A 195 10.90 1.31 -10.00
CA MET A 195 11.94 2.15 -9.41
C MET A 195 12.10 3.52 -10.07
N PRO A 196 12.04 3.67 -11.40
CA PRO A 196 12.08 5.00 -12.05
C PRO A 196 10.88 5.87 -11.62
N ILE A 197 9.68 5.28 -11.51
CA ILE A 197 8.47 5.99 -11.12
C ILE A 197 8.58 6.44 -9.66
N ILE A 198 9.05 5.56 -8.76
CA ILE A 198 9.28 5.90 -7.35
C ILE A 198 10.32 7.03 -7.24
N GLY A 199 11.44 6.91 -7.95
CA GLY A 199 12.50 7.93 -7.93
C GLY A 199 12.01 9.29 -8.39
N LEU A 200 11.24 9.33 -9.49
CA LEU A 200 10.62 10.57 -9.99
C LEU A 200 9.63 11.16 -8.97
N ALA A 201 8.71 10.35 -8.45
CA ALA A 201 7.72 10.82 -7.48
C ALA A 201 8.40 11.32 -6.19
N GLN A 202 9.43 10.64 -5.71
CA GLN A 202 10.19 11.05 -4.55
C GLN A 202 10.93 12.38 -4.78
N SER A 203 11.57 12.55 -5.93
CA SER A 203 12.25 13.82 -6.26
C SER A 203 11.27 14.98 -6.41
N MET A 204 10.05 14.74 -6.91
CA MET A 204 9.02 15.78 -7.00
C MET A 204 8.48 16.19 -5.62
N LEU A 205 8.39 15.25 -4.66
CA LEU A 205 7.82 15.51 -3.34
C LEU A 205 8.84 16.09 -2.35
N LEU A 206 10.08 15.60 -2.38
CA LEU A 206 11.12 15.99 -1.41
C LEU A 206 12.09 17.04 -1.94
N GLY A 207 12.21 17.19 -3.25
CA GLY A 207 13.07 18.18 -3.93
C GLY A 207 14.42 17.60 -4.28
#